data_1d95c8d142f195e3bbc811c4ca2ae63a
#
_entry.id   1d95c8d142f195e3bbc811c4ca2ae63a
#
_cell.length_a   1.000
_cell.length_b   1.000
_cell.length_c   1.000
_cell.angle_alpha   90.00
_cell.angle_beta   90.00
_cell.angle_gamma   90.00
#
_symmetry.space_group_name_H-M   'P 1'
#
loop_
_entity.id
_entity.type
_entity.pdbx_description
1 polymer ?
#
loop_
_entity_poly.entity_id
_entity_poly.type
_entity_poly.pdbx_seq_one_letter_code
_entity_poly.pdbx_strand_id
1 'polypeptide(L)'
;MTAKKPLGLINLSGGLKVRKVKKPVFFIVLLCIIAFGYLTYAGIHTQYGDIKTSYIKGVEDIRWGIDIQGGVNATFEPADNYDATKEEMDAAKAVIEQRLVSLNITDSEVYVDYKKNKVMVSFPWQANEESFDPEAAVSELGETAKLVFRKGKEEKGEQVLTGNDVKKAEVRQTQDETTGNIKYVVSLTLNNSGKKAFADATTELAGKGFISIWMDDKCISAPSVNSAITDGECVIEGKFTYDSAKALADKINAGSIPFDLKTTSTNIISPTLGEGAKNAMVLAGIIAFIVIAAYIIIIYKLPGFVASIALIGQVIGSIACITGFFGNIDSFTLTIPGIAGIILSIGMGVDANVITAERIKEELNNGKTLNGAIELGYKLSLIHISEPTRRVVI
;
A
#
# COMPACT_ATOMS: atom_id res chain seq x y z
N MET A 1 36.03 25.58 48.35
CA MET A 1 35.93 25.48 46.88
C MET A 1 36.30 24.06 46.50
N THR A 2 35.32 23.19 46.35
CA THR A 2 35.48 21.78 46.07
C THR A 2 35.25 21.55 44.58
N ALA A 3 36.31 21.17 43.90
CA ALA A 3 36.26 20.85 42.46
C ALA A 3 35.47 19.53 42.22
N LYS A 4 34.38 19.62 41.49
CA LYS A 4 33.63 18.45 40.97
C LYS A 4 34.47 17.65 40.01
N LYS A 5 34.68 16.36 40.30
CA LYS A 5 35.20 15.35 39.36
C LYS A 5 34.28 15.26 38.11
N PRO A 6 34.85 15.20 36.89
CA PRO A 6 34.03 14.93 35.70
C PRO A 6 33.55 13.49 35.72
N LEU A 7 32.29 13.31 35.34
CA LEU A 7 31.60 12.02 35.18
C LEU A 7 32.40 11.07 34.27
N GLY A 8 32.44 9.82 34.70
CA GLY A 8 33.26 8.77 34.11
C GLY A 8 33.10 8.58 32.63
N LEU A 9 34.20 8.70 31.92
CA LEU A 9 34.43 8.10 30.63
C LEU A 9 34.25 6.58 30.78
N ILE A 10 33.22 6.05 30.14
CA ILE A 10 33.04 4.62 29.99
C ILE A 10 34.30 4.09 29.28
N ASN A 11 35.06 3.30 30.00
CA ASN A 11 36.32 2.69 29.56
C ASN A 11 35.96 1.60 28.54
N LEU A 12 35.86 1.93 27.25
CA LEU A 12 35.68 1.02 26.12
C LEU A 12 36.97 0.28 25.76
N SER A 13 37.86 0.08 26.72
CA SER A 13 39.10 -0.73 26.54
C SER A 13 38.87 -2.25 26.70
N GLY A 14 37.66 -2.73 26.57
CA GLY A 14 37.38 -4.14 26.31
C GLY A 14 37.83 -4.49 24.90
N GLY A 15 39.13 -4.76 24.68
CA GLY A 15 39.69 -5.16 23.38
C GLY A 15 38.87 -6.31 22.82
N LEU A 16 38.25 -6.11 21.64
CA LEU A 16 37.72 -7.18 20.81
C LEU A 16 38.85 -8.17 20.54
N LYS A 17 38.98 -9.20 21.39
CA LYS A 17 39.91 -10.32 21.15
C LYS A 17 39.44 -11.01 19.88
N VAL A 18 40.10 -10.79 18.77
CA VAL A 18 39.87 -11.56 17.53
C VAL A 18 40.09 -13.04 17.84
N ARG A 19 39.00 -13.72 18.11
CA ARG A 19 39.02 -15.18 18.35
C ARG A 19 39.37 -15.84 17.03
N LYS A 20 40.42 -16.66 16.98
CA LYS A 20 40.72 -17.49 15.80
C LYS A 20 39.49 -18.35 15.48
N VAL A 21 38.78 -17.97 14.43
CA VAL A 21 37.59 -18.69 13.93
C VAL A 21 38.09 -19.98 13.27
N LYS A 22 37.54 -21.12 13.70
CA LYS A 22 37.91 -22.42 13.10
C LYS A 22 37.42 -22.45 11.65
N LYS A 23 38.21 -23.03 10.74
CA LYS A 23 37.86 -23.16 9.30
C LYS A 23 36.44 -23.64 9.00
N PRO A 24 35.83 -24.59 9.76
CA PRO A 24 34.46 -25.02 9.47
C PRO A 24 33.38 -23.91 9.64
N VAL A 25 33.67 -22.89 10.45
CA VAL A 25 32.69 -21.79 10.65
C VAL A 25 32.43 -21.02 9.35
N PHE A 26 33.45 -20.82 8.51
CA PHE A 26 33.29 -20.21 7.20
C PHE A 26 32.27 -20.98 6.34
N PHE A 27 32.43 -22.31 6.27
CA PHE A 27 31.55 -23.15 5.47
C PHE A 27 30.14 -23.21 6.04
N ILE A 28 29.99 -23.15 7.37
CA ILE A 28 28.69 -23.08 8.03
C ILE A 28 27.99 -21.77 7.66
N VAL A 29 28.69 -20.63 7.74
CA VAL A 29 28.14 -19.32 7.38
C VAL A 29 27.76 -19.29 5.90
N LEU A 30 28.63 -19.79 5.03
CA LEU A 30 28.33 -19.87 3.58
C LEU A 30 27.09 -20.72 3.32
N LEU A 31 26.98 -21.88 3.97
CA LEU A 31 25.79 -22.74 3.86
C LEU A 31 24.53 -22.04 4.37
N CYS A 32 24.62 -21.29 5.47
CA CYS A 32 23.50 -20.50 6.00
C CYS A 32 23.08 -19.42 4.99
N ILE A 33 24.01 -18.72 4.34
CA ILE A 33 23.69 -17.72 3.31
C ILE A 33 22.98 -18.37 2.12
N ILE A 34 23.48 -19.53 1.66
CA ILE A 34 22.88 -20.27 0.55
C ILE A 34 21.46 -20.75 0.93
N ALA A 35 21.30 -21.35 2.12
CA ALA A 35 20.01 -21.82 2.60
C ALA A 35 19.02 -20.67 2.77
N PHE A 36 19.45 -19.56 3.35
CA PHE A 36 18.65 -18.36 3.49
C PHE A 36 18.25 -17.77 2.13
N GLY A 37 19.19 -17.74 1.18
CA GLY A 37 18.91 -17.29 -0.18
C GLY A 37 17.90 -18.19 -0.91
N TYR A 38 18.03 -19.50 -0.75
CA TYR A 38 17.05 -20.44 -1.30
C TYR A 38 15.65 -20.24 -0.71
N LEU A 39 15.57 -20.12 0.62
CA LEU A 39 14.29 -19.87 1.30
C LEU A 39 13.68 -18.53 0.93
N THR A 40 14.48 -17.47 0.77
CA THR A 40 14.01 -16.15 0.32
C THR A 40 13.52 -16.20 -1.12
N TYR A 41 14.17 -17.00 -1.98
CA TYR A 41 13.75 -17.16 -3.37
C TYR A 41 12.46 -17.98 -3.49
N ALA A 42 12.42 -19.18 -2.91
CA ALA A 42 11.34 -20.13 -3.08
C ALA A 42 10.13 -19.85 -2.17
N GLY A 43 10.35 -19.21 -1.00
CA GLY A 43 9.29 -19.13 0.03
C GLY A 43 8.90 -20.50 0.58
N ILE A 44 7.88 -20.54 1.41
CA ILE A 44 7.19 -21.76 1.85
C ILE A 44 5.70 -21.54 1.68
N HIS A 45 5.14 -22.18 0.68
CA HIS A 45 3.73 -22.12 0.33
C HIS A 45 3.07 -23.50 0.52
N THR A 46 1.83 -23.50 0.96
CA THR A 46 0.97 -24.67 0.92
C THR A 46 -0.28 -24.33 0.14
N GLN A 47 -0.70 -25.23 -0.73
CA GLN A 47 -1.92 -25.06 -1.51
C GLN A 47 -2.89 -26.17 -1.13
N TYR A 48 -4.10 -25.78 -0.75
CA TYR A 48 -5.20 -26.69 -0.49
C TYR A 48 -6.40 -26.27 -1.34
N GLY A 49 -6.65 -26.98 -2.42
CA GLY A 49 -7.61 -26.58 -3.44
C GLY A 49 -7.17 -25.27 -4.12
N ASP A 50 -8.05 -24.29 -4.15
CA ASP A 50 -7.78 -22.95 -4.75
C ASP A 50 -7.14 -21.97 -3.76
N ILE A 51 -6.99 -22.37 -2.49
CA ILE A 51 -6.42 -21.50 -1.43
C ILE A 51 -4.92 -21.74 -1.34
N LYS A 52 -4.12 -20.74 -1.70
CA LYS A 52 -2.67 -20.69 -1.50
C LYS A 52 -2.36 -19.95 -0.20
N THR A 53 -1.74 -20.63 0.77
CA THR A 53 -1.29 -20.02 2.02
C THR A 53 0.21 -19.93 2.03
N SER A 54 0.76 -18.71 2.15
CA SER A 54 2.19 -18.45 2.24
C SER A 54 2.60 -18.34 3.71
N TYR A 55 3.34 -19.33 4.22
CA TYR A 55 3.93 -19.29 5.57
C TYR A 55 5.19 -18.45 5.62
N ILE A 56 6.02 -18.54 4.59
CA ILE A 56 7.18 -17.71 4.39
C ILE A 56 7.08 -17.15 2.97
N LYS A 57 7.02 -15.84 2.87
CA LYS A 57 6.92 -15.14 1.59
C LYS A 57 8.25 -15.19 0.85
N GLY A 58 8.20 -15.48 -0.45
CA GLY A 58 9.34 -15.54 -1.34
C GLY A 58 9.34 -14.42 -2.40
N VAL A 59 10.20 -14.55 -3.39
CA VAL A 59 10.30 -13.60 -4.51
C VAL A 59 9.00 -13.49 -5.31
N GLU A 60 8.23 -14.59 -5.39
CA GLU A 60 6.93 -14.60 -6.08
C GLU A 60 5.86 -13.74 -5.35
N ASP A 61 6.04 -13.52 -4.05
CA ASP A 61 5.10 -12.74 -3.24
C ASP A 61 5.47 -11.24 -3.18
N ILE A 62 6.45 -10.79 -3.98
CA ILE A 62 6.81 -9.37 -4.05
C ILE A 62 5.64 -8.58 -4.63
N ARG A 63 5.17 -7.60 -3.88
CA ARG A 63 4.21 -6.62 -4.38
C ARG A 63 4.96 -5.59 -5.22
N TRP A 64 4.60 -5.51 -6.48
CA TRP A 64 5.19 -4.56 -7.40
C TRP A 64 4.39 -3.26 -7.40
N GLY A 65 5.07 -2.13 -7.46
CA GLY A 65 4.43 -0.83 -7.58
C GLY A 65 3.77 -0.62 -8.94
N ILE A 66 2.88 0.35 -9.01
CA ILE A 66 2.16 0.72 -10.24
C ILE A 66 3.09 1.17 -11.37
N ASP A 67 4.28 1.64 -11.03
CA ASP A 67 5.34 2.01 -11.96
C ASP A 67 5.96 0.81 -12.68
N ILE A 68 5.76 -0.40 -12.14
CA ILE A 68 6.27 -1.67 -12.69
C ILE A 68 5.13 -2.52 -13.27
N GLN A 69 4.06 -2.75 -12.52
CA GLN A 69 2.92 -3.54 -12.99
C GLN A 69 2.03 -2.77 -13.98
N GLY A 70 2.23 -1.47 -14.07
CA GLY A 70 1.27 -0.57 -14.62
C GLY A 70 0.16 -0.26 -13.63
N GLY A 71 -0.54 0.83 -13.83
CA GLY A 71 -1.62 1.25 -12.94
C GLY A 71 -1.98 2.70 -13.14
N VAL A 72 -2.79 3.16 -12.22
CA VAL A 72 -3.33 4.52 -12.19
C VAL A 72 -2.90 5.21 -10.92
N ASN A 73 -2.45 6.45 -11.07
CA ASN A 73 -2.24 7.37 -9.96
C ASN A 73 -3.11 8.60 -10.21
N ALA A 74 -4.19 8.73 -9.45
CA ALA A 74 -5.12 9.84 -9.54
C ALA A 74 -5.04 10.73 -8.31
N THR A 75 -5.14 12.04 -8.52
CA THR A 75 -5.19 13.02 -7.44
C THR A 75 -6.52 13.74 -7.51
N PHE A 76 -7.24 13.72 -6.39
CA PHE A 76 -8.51 14.39 -6.20
C PHE A 76 -8.33 15.56 -5.24
N GLU A 77 -9.01 16.66 -5.55
CA GLU A 77 -9.11 17.84 -4.70
C GLU A 77 -10.58 18.21 -4.51
N PRO A 78 -10.95 18.82 -3.37
CA PRO A 78 -12.27 19.40 -3.21
C PRO A 78 -12.57 20.40 -4.33
N ALA A 79 -13.76 20.32 -4.92
CA ALA A 79 -14.20 21.29 -5.92
C ALA A 79 -14.36 22.69 -5.28
N ASP A 80 -14.38 23.72 -6.12
CA ASP A 80 -14.61 25.11 -5.75
C ASP A 80 -13.67 25.67 -4.66
N ASN A 81 -12.46 25.11 -4.53
CA ASN A 81 -11.48 25.44 -3.50
C ASN A 81 -12.05 25.31 -2.07
N TYR A 82 -12.94 24.35 -1.85
CA TYR A 82 -13.48 24.06 -0.53
C TYR A 82 -12.36 23.64 0.42
N ASP A 83 -12.24 24.30 1.58
CA ASP A 83 -11.25 23.97 2.61
C ASP A 83 -11.82 22.89 3.53
N ALA A 84 -11.57 21.64 3.16
CA ALA A 84 -12.11 20.49 3.87
C ALA A 84 -11.38 20.28 5.22
N THR A 85 -12.13 20.00 6.25
CA THR A 85 -11.61 19.63 7.55
C THR A 85 -10.89 18.26 7.48
N LYS A 86 -10.09 17.96 8.51
CA LYS A 86 -9.42 16.66 8.57
C LYS A 86 -10.41 15.50 8.59
N GLU A 87 -11.49 15.64 9.35
CA GLU A 87 -12.56 14.66 9.50
C GLU A 87 -13.27 14.41 8.17
N GLU A 88 -13.53 15.46 7.40
CA GLU A 88 -14.12 15.35 6.06
C GLU A 88 -13.19 14.67 5.05
N MET A 89 -11.90 14.99 5.11
CA MET A 89 -10.89 14.32 4.27
C MET A 89 -10.74 12.83 4.63
N ASP A 90 -10.82 12.47 5.91
CA ASP A 90 -10.80 11.08 6.36
C ASP A 90 -12.07 10.34 5.91
N ALA A 91 -13.24 11.00 5.93
CA ALA A 91 -14.47 10.46 5.39
C ALA A 91 -14.38 10.24 3.87
N ALA A 92 -13.86 11.20 3.11
CA ALA A 92 -13.63 11.07 1.69
C ALA A 92 -12.67 9.89 1.36
N LYS A 93 -11.59 9.75 2.13
CA LYS A 93 -10.68 8.61 2.04
C LYS A 93 -11.41 7.28 2.22
N ALA A 94 -12.21 7.15 3.28
CA ALA A 94 -12.95 5.92 3.59
C ALA A 94 -13.94 5.55 2.47
N VAL A 95 -14.62 6.55 1.89
CA VAL A 95 -15.54 6.35 0.75
C VAL A 95 -14.78 5.88 -0.49
N ILE A 96 -13.64 6.49 -0.80
CA ILE A 96 -12.80 6.09 -1.94
C ILE A 96 -12.27 4.66 -1.75
N GLU A 97 -11.78 4.32 -0.56
CA GLU A 97 -11.31 2.97 -0.23
C GLU A 97 -12.43 1.93 -0.43
N GLN A 98 -13.65 2.24 0.00
CA GLN A 98 -14.79 1.35 -0.18
C GLN A 98 -15.20 1.22 -1.65
N ARG A 99 -15.11 2.28 -2.45
CA ARG A 99 -15.35 2.24 -3.90
C ARG A 99 -14.32 1.36 -4.62
N LEU A 100 -13.04 1.47 -4.24
CA LEU A 100 -11.99 0.61 -4.77
C LEU A 100 -12.29 -0.86 -4.52
N VAL A 101 -12.75 -1.19 -3.30
CA VAL A 101 -13.20 -2.56 -2.98
C VAL A 101 -14.42 -2.97 -3.83
N SER A 102 -15.40 -2.09 -4.03
CA SER A 102 -16.58 -2.36 -4.87
C SER A 102 -16.23 -2.58 -6.34
N LEU A 103 -15.17 -1.93 -6.82
CA LEU A 103 -14.60 -2.12 -8.16
C LEU A 103 -13.66 -3.35 -8.23
N ASN A 104 -13.59 -4.16 -7.15
CA ASN A 104 -12.68 -5.30 -7.02
C ASN A 104 -11.19 -4.94 -7.14
N ILE A 105 -10.83 -3.69 -6.80
CA ILE A 105 -9.45 -3.21 -6.79
C ILE A 105 -8.90 -3.38 -5.36
N THR A 106 -8.15 -4.48 -5.12
CA THR A 106 -7.71 -4.87 -3.78
C THR A 106 -6.35 -4.33 -3.37
N ASP A 107 -5.45 -4.09 -4.33
CA ASP A 107 -4.08 -3.63 -4.09
C ASP A 107 -3.93 -2.13 -4.31
N SER A 108 -4.84 -1.34 -3.70
CA SER A 108 -4.85 0.11 -3.83
C SER A 108 -4.25 0.79 -2.60
N GLU A 109 -3.64 1.94 -2.82
CA GLU A 109 -3.13 2.82 -1.77
C GLU A 109 -3.85 4.16 -1.84
N VAL A 110 -4.43 4.61 -0.72
CA VAL A 110 -5.09 5.91 -0.61
C VAL A 110 -4.37 6.76 0.43
N TYR A 111 -3.78 7.84 -0.02
CA TYR A 111 -3.05 8.79 0.83
C TYR A 111 -3.73 10.16 0.85
N VAL A 112 -3.82 10.77 2.03
CA VAL A 112 -4.39 12.11 2.22
C VAL A 112 -3.31 13.11 2.60
N ASP A 113 -3.15 14.17 1.81
CA ASP A 113 -2.36 15.34 2.16
C ASP A 113 -3.27 16.43 2.73
N TYR A 114 -3.39 16.45 4.05
CA TYR A 114 -4.22 17.42 4.77
C TYR A 114 -3.78 18.88 4.62
N LYS A 115 -2.50 19.13 4.28
CA LYS A 115 -1.99 20.50 4.10
C LYS A 115 -2.39 21.09 2.76
N LYS A 116 -2.57 20.23 1.76
CA LYS A 116 -2.91 20.62 0.40
C LYS A 116 -4.34 20.25 0.04
N ASN A 117 -5.11 19.68 0.97
CA ASN A 117 -6.47 19.18 0.72
C ASN A 117 -6.55 18.26 -0.49
N LYS A 118 -5.66 17.25 -0.55
CA LYS A 118 -5.58 16.31 -1.67
C LYS A 118 -5.75 14.87 -1.21
N VAL A 119 -6.50 14.10 -1.97
CA VAL A 119 -6.56 12.65 -1.86
C VAL A 119 -5.84 12.06 -3.07
N MET A 120 -4.77 11.32 -2.83
CA MET A 120 -4.01 10.60 -3.85
C MET A 120 -4.37 9.13 -3.79
N VAL A 121 -4.74 8.58 -4.92
CA VAL A 121 -5.17 7.19 -5.08
C VAL A 121 -4.27 6.52 -6.08
N SER A 122 -3.65 5.42 -5.67
CA SER A 122 -2.81 4.61 -6.53
C SER A 122 -3.37 3.18 -6.55
N PHE A 123 -3.61 2.62 -7.73
CA PHE A 123 -4.05 1.25 -7.88
C PHE A 123 -3.44 0.60 -9.11
N PRO A 124 -3.13 -0.73 -9.04
CA PRO A 124 -2.49 -1.44 -10.13
C PRO A 124 -3.47 -1.70 -11.27
N TRP A 125 -2.92 -1.92 -12.46
CA TRP A 125 -3.67 -2.41 -13.61
C TRP A 125 -4.15 -3.84 -13.35
N GLN A 126 -5.43 -4.11 -13.57
CA GLN A 126 -5.95 -5.46 -13.43
C GLN A 126 -5.55 -6.29 -14.64
N ALA A 127 -4.57 -7.18 -14.46
CA ALA A 127 -3.93 -7.94 -15.52
C ALA A 127 -4.87 -8.94 -16.23
N ASN A 128 -6.04 -9.23 -15.66
CA ASN A 128 -6.97 -10.25 -16.17
C ASN A 128 -8.17 -9.69 -16.94
N GLU A 129 -8.27 -8.38 -17.10
CA GLU A 129 -9.39 -7.75 -17.80
C GLU A 129 -8.88 -7.02 -19.04
N GLU A 130 -9.09 -7.63 -20.21
CA GLU A 130 -8.85 -7.00 -21.53
C GLU A 130 -9.67 -5.71 -21.72
N SER A 131 -10.68 -5.48 -20.88
CA SER A 131 -11.62 -4.35 -20.96
C SER A 131 -11.51 -3.34 -19.80
N PHE A 132 -10.47 -3.40 -18.95
CA PHE A 132 -10.32 -2.44 -17.86
C PHE A 132 -10.06 -1.03 -18.41
N ASP A 133 -11.00 -0.11 -18.15
CA ASP A 133 -10.89 1.30 -18.50
C ASP A 133 -10.45 2.12 -17.28
N PRO A 134 -9.18 2.53 -17.23
CA PRO A 134 -8.65 3.28 -16.09
C PRO A 134 -9.25 4.68 -15.96
N GLU A 135 -9.66 5.31 -17.08
CA GLU A 135 -10.28 6.64 -17.02
C GLU A 135 -11.70 6.55 -16.45
N ALA A 136 -12.46 5.53 -16.84
CA ALA A 136 -13.77 5.26 -16.27
C ALA A 136 -13.67 4.95 -14.77
N ALA A 137 -12.69 4.15 -14.34
CA ALA A 137 -12.46 3.86 -12.93
C ALA A 137 -12.13 5.13 -12.11
N VAL A 138 -11.27 6.01 -12.62
CA VAL A 138 -10.95 7.29 -11.96
C VAL A 138 -12.17 8.20 -11.89
N SER A 139 -12.97 8.26 -12.96
CA SER A 139 -14.23 9.03 -12.97
C SER A 139 -15.16 8.51 -11.88
N GLU A 140 -15.37 7.19 -11.80
CA GLU A 140 -16.26 6.57 -10.81
C GLU A 140 -15.78 6.79 -9.37
N LEU A 141 -14.47 6.81 -9.14
CA LEU A 141 -13.90 7.13 -7.82
C LEU A 141 -14.18 8.57 -7.40
N GLY A 142 -14.14 9.51 -8.35
CA GLY A 142 -14.38 10.93 -8.12
C GLY A 142 -15.86 11.33 -8.07
N GLU A 143 -16.75 10.47 -8.59
CA GLU A 143 -18.17 10.77 -8.60
C GLU A 143 -18.73 10.89 -7.18
N THR A 144 -19.39 11.98 -6.91
CA THR A 144 -20.19 12.15 -5.69
C THR A 144 -21.52 11.45 -5.89
N ALA A 145 -21.62 10.17 -5.49
CA ALA A 145 -22.89 9.48 -5.51
C ALA A 145 -23.83 10.14 -4.50
N LYS A 146 -24.58 11.14 -4.94
CA LYS A 146 -25.58 11.83 -4.13
C LYS A 146 -26.88 11.04 -4.17
N LEU A 147 -27.08 10.19 -3.18
CA LEU A 147 -28.41 9.61 -2.95
C LEU A 147 -29.28 10.67 -2.30
N VAL A 148 -30.37 11.04 -2.96
CA VAL A 148 -31.33 12.03 -2.46
C VAL A 148 -32.75 11.49 -2.60
N PHE A 149 -33.54 11.61 -1.53
CA PHE A 149 -34.97 11.33 -1.54
C PHE A 149 -35.71 12.64 -1.63
N ARG A 150 -36.66 12.74 -2.56
CA ARG A 150 -37.40 13.96 -2.81
C ARG A 150 -38.90 13.70 -2.79
N LYS A 151 -39.66 14.67 -2.31
CA LYS A 151 -41.12 14.67 -2.42
C LYS A 151 -41.50 14.85 -3.88
N GLY A 152 -42.43 14.03 -4.38
CA GLY A 152 -42.88 14.07 -5.77
C GLY A 152 -42.02 13.24 -6.72
N LYS A 153 -42.19 13.46 -8.03
CA LYS A 153 -41.47 12.75 -9.10
C LYS A 153 -40.45 13.65 -9.81
N GLU A 154 -40.40 14.92 -9.45
CA GLU A 154 -39.57 15.90 -10.12
C GLU A 154 -38.19 16.04 -9.44
N GLU A 155 -37.19 16.32 -10.24
CA GLU A 155 -35.83 16.57 -9.78
C GLU A 155 -35.71 17.73 -8.80
N LYS A 156 -36.56 18.75 -8.96
CA LYS A 156 -36.61 19.93 -8.08
C LYS A 156 -37.56 19.77 -6.87
N GLY A 157 -38.00 18.54 -6.58
CA GLY A 157 -38.80 18.25 -5.41
C GLY A 157 -38.09 18.56 -4.10
N GLU A 158 -38.86 18.86 -3.04
CA GLU A 158 -38.30 19.08 -1.69
C GLU A 158 -37.51 17.86 -1.23
N GLN A 159 -36.26 18.09 -0.80
CA GLN A 159 -35.37 17.04 -0.30
C GLN A 159 -35.85 16.55 1.07
N VAL A 160 -36.01 15.24 1.22
CA VAL A 160 -36.43 14.56 2.45
C VAL A 160 -35.24 13.98 3.18
N LEU A 161 -34.41 13.22 2.46
CA LEU A 161 -33.24 12.49 2.96
C LEU A 161 -32.08 12.63 2.01
N THR A 162 -30.89 12.39 2.56
CA THR A 162 -29.65 12.21 1.81
C THR A 162 -29.05 10.82 2.08
N GLY A 163 -28.00 10.47 1.35
CA GLY A 163 -27.23 9.24 1.61
C GLY A 163 -26.68 9.16 3.04
N ASN A 164 -26.37 10.31 3.66
CA ASN A 164 -25.87 10.35 5.04
C ASN A 164 -26.93 9.91 6.09
N ASP A 165 -28.18 9.90 5.72
CA ASP A 165 -29.29 9.44 6.57
C ASP A 165 -29.51 7.93 6.48
N VAL A 166 -28.82 7.24 5.55
CA VAL A 166 -28.87 5.80 5.38
C VAL A 166 -27.74 5.16 6.21
N LYS A 167 -28.12 4.27 7.13
CA LYS A 167 -27.19 3.50 7.95
C LYS A 167 -26.66 2.27 7.22
N LYS A 168 -27.49 1.59 6.42
CA LYS A 168 -27.18 0.35 5.73
C LYS A 168 -28.09 0.15 4.53
N ALA A 169 -27.53 -0.38 3.45
CA ALA A 169 -28.27 -0.85 2.27
C ALA A 169 -27.93 -2.33 2.02
N GLU A 170 -28.96 -3.14 1.77
CA GLU A 170 -28.80 -4.60 1.53
C GLU A 170 -29.70 -5.04 0.39
N VAL A 171 -29.23 -6.02 -0.40
CA VAL A 171 -30.07 -6.69 -1.39
C VAL A 171 -30.99 -7.67 -0.68
N ARG A 172 -32.28 -7.57 -0.92
CA ARG A 172 -33.26 -8.57 -0.48
C ARG A 172 -33.98 -9.19 -1.68
N GLN A 173 -34.28 -10.45 -1.57
CA GLN A 173 -35.20 -11.14 -2.48
C GLN A 173 -36.61 -10.97 -1.94
N THR A 174 -37.53 -10.60 -2.82
CA THR A 174 -38.97 -10.56 -2.53
C THR A 174 -39.71 -11.24 -3.68
N GLN A 175 -40.93 -11.66 -3.40
CA GLN A 175 -41.79 -12.28 -4.41
C GLN A 175 -42.75 -11.21 -4.92
N ASP A 176 -42.88 -11.09 -6.22
CA ASP A 176 -43.86 -10.20 -6.84
C ASP A 176 -45.26 -10.76 -6.59
N GLU A 177 -46.09 -10.00 -5.90
CA GLU A 177 -47.46 -10.44 -5.50
C GLU A 177 -48.38 -10.71 -6.70
N THR A 178 -48.07 -10.18 -7.86
CA THR A 178 -48.93 -10.31 -9.06
C THR A 178 -48.48 -11.50 -9.94
N THR A 179 -47.17 -11.71 -10.07
CA THR A 179 -46.61 -12.71 -10.99
C THR A 179 -46.03 -13.91 -10.28
N GLY A 180 -45.81 -13.85 -8.95
CA GLY A 180 -45.15 -14.89 -8.17
C GLY A 180 -43.65 -15.06 -8.42
N ASN A 181 -43.07 -14.22 -9.30
CA ASN A 181 -41.67 -14.30 -9.65
C ASN A 181 -40.77 -13.64 -8.57
N ILE A 182 -39.57 -14.18 -8.42
CA ILE A 182 -38.54 -13.57 -7.55
C ILE A 182 -38.08 -12.26 -8.16
N LYS A 183 -38.13 -11.17 -7.39
CA LYS A 183 -37.53 -9.88 -7.73
C LYS A 183 -36.50 -9.47 -6.67
N TYR A 184 -35.48 -8.74 -7.10
CA TYR A 184 -34.49 -8.18 -6.20
C TYR A 184 -34.83 -6.73 -5.89
N VAL A 185 -34.65 -6.36 -4.63
CA VAL A 185 -34.90 -5.01 -4.12
C VAL A 185 -33.74 -4.57 -3.24
N VAL A 186 -33.54 -3.27 -3.08
CA VAL A 186 -32.55 -2.74 -2.14
C VAL A 186 -33.28 -2.25 -0.90
N SER A 187 -33.06 -2.93 0.23
CA SER A 187 -33.59 -2.55 1.54
C SER A 187 -32.63 -1.58 2.22
N LEU A 188 -33.15 -0.45 2.67
CA LEU A 188 -32.42 0.58 3.38
C LEU A 188 -32.84 0.61 4.83
N THR A 189 -31.87 0.71 5.72
CA THR A 189 -32.05 1.01 7.14
C THR A 189 -31.58 2.44 7.40
N LEU A 190 -32.44 3.30 7.89
CA LEU A 190 -32.16 4.71 8.16
C LEU A 190 -31.55 4.88 9.57
N ASN A 191 -30.74 5.94 9.72
CA ASN A 191 -30.29 6.37 11.05
C ASN A 191 -31.43 7.12 11.78
N ASN A 192 -31.17 7.59 13.01
CA ASN A 192 -32.21 8.21 13.82
C ASN A 192 -32.75 9.53 13.23
N SER A 193 -31.91 10.32 12.56
CA SER A 193 -32.33 11.56 11.89
C SER A 193 -33.15 11.25 10.66
N GLY A 194 -32.67 10.33 9.83
CA GLY A 194 -33.37 9.88 8.63
C GLY A 194 -34.72 9.22 8.92
N LYS A 195 -34.77 8.38 9.96
CA LYS A 195 -36.01 7.76 10.43
C LYS A 195 -37.10 8.81 10.73
N LYS A 196 -36.75 9.86 11.46
CA LYS A 196 -37.70 10.92 11.81
C LYS A 196 -38.15 11.71 10.57
N ALA A 197 -37.21 12.17 9.74
CA ALA A 197 -37.50 12.91 8.53
C ALA A 197 -38.36 12.11 7.54
N PHE A 198 -38.07 10.80 7.41
CA PHE A 198 -38.81 9.90 6.53
C PHE A 198 -40.22 9.62 7.05
N ALA A 199 -40.38 9.42 8.37
CA ALA A 199 -41.69 9.26 9.00
C ALA A 199 -42.55 10.48 8.82
N ASP A 200 -42.01 11.69 8.99
CA ASP A 200 -42.73 12.95 8.80
C ASP A 200 -43.19 13.09 7.33
N ALA A 201 -42.27 12.88 6.37
CA ALA A 201 -42.57 12.98 4.94
C ALA A 201 -43.57 11.91 4.48
N THR A 202 -43.42 10.65 4.92
CA THR A 202 -44.37 9.57 4.54
C THR A 202 -45.72 9.74 5.18
N THR A 203 -45.82 10.35 6.38
CA THR A 203 -47.10 10.69 7.01
C THR A 203 -47.84 11.78 6.22
N GLU A 204 -47.12 12.80 5.74
CA GLU A 204 -47.68 13.87 4.92
C GLU A 204 -48.20 13.37 3.55
N LEU A 205 -47.46 12.45 2.93
CA LEU A 205 -47.67 11.95 1.58
C LEU A 205 -48.54 10.68 1.51
N ALA A 206 -48.93 10.08 2.64
CA ALA A 206 -49.66 8.82 2.69
C ALA A 206 -50.95 8.87 1.87
N GLY A 207 -51.10 7.97 0.90
CA GLY A 207 -52.23 7.85 -0.01
C GLY A 207 -52.37 8.98 -1.04
N LYS A 208 -51.44 9.92 -1.12
CA LYS A 208 -51.53 11.12 -1.96
C LYS A 208 -50.32 11.41 -2.82
N GLY A 209 -49.16 10.91 -2.47
CA GLY A 209 -47.93 11.38 -3.08
C GLY A 209 -46.90 10.28 -3.39
N PHE A 210 -45.77 10.73 -3.85
CA PHE A 210 -44.66 9.91 -4.24
C PHE A 210 -43.42 10.39 -3.51
N ILE A 211 -42.48 9.46 -3.21
CA ILE A 211 -41.14 9.84 -2.83
C ILE A 211 -40.20 9.25 -3.91
N SER A 212 -39.54 10.14 -4.64
CA SER A 212 -38.57 9.76 -5.65
C SER A 212 -37.21 9.62 -5.04
N ILE A 213 -36.47 8.62 -5.50
CA ILE A 213 -35.11 8.25 -5.07
C ILE A 213 -34.21 8.55 -6.24
N TRP A 214 -33.27 9.46 -6.03
CA TRP A 214 -32.34 9.93 -7.02
C TRP A 214 -30.92 9.53 -6.64
N MET A 215 -30.17 9.04 -7.60
CA MET A 215 -28.73 8.86 -7.50
C MET A 215 -28.10 9.79 -8.52
N ASP A 216 -27.38 10.78 -8.02
CA ASP A 216 -26.94 11.92 -8.82
C ASP A 216 -28.16 12.60 -9.50
N ASP A 217 -28.15 12.83 -10.78
CA ASP A 217 -29.26 13.45 -11.53
C ASP A 217 -30.23 12.42 -12.12
N LYS A 218 -30.06 11.12 -11.80
CA LYS A 218 -30.88 10.04 -12.33
C LYS A 218 -31.92 9.55 -11.32
N CYS A 219 -33.17 9.62 -11.67
CA CYS A 219 -34.24 8.99 -10.89
C CYS A 219 -34.17 7.47 -11.01
N ILE A 220 -33.90 6.79 -9.87
CA ILE A 220 -33.83 5.33 -9.79
C ILE A 220 -35.22 4.74 -9.60
N SER A 221 -36.02 5.34 -8.73
CA SER A 221 -37.36 4.86 -8.40
C SER A 221 -38.18 6.00 -7.86
N ALA A 222 -39.50 5.96 -8.09
CA ALA A 222 -40.46 6.93 -7.56
C ALA A 222 -41.71 6.22 -7.09
N PRO A 223 -41.65 5.42 -6.01
CA PRO A 223 -42.79 4.70 -5.46
C PRO A 223 -43.85 5.66 -4.89
N SER A 224 -45.08 5.20 -4.94
CA SER A 224 -46.21 5.85 -4.21
C SER A 224 -46.09 5.54 -2.72
N VAL A 225 -46.40 6.53 -1.90
CA VAL A 225 -46.47 6.39 -0.45
C VAL A 225 -47.86 5.93 -0.05
N ASN A 226 -48.04 4.63 0.24
CA ASN A 226 -49.33 4.07 0.59
C ASN A 226 -49.71 4.32 2.06
N SER A 227 -48.69 4.26 2.96
CA SER A 227 -48.87 4.48 4.40
C SER A 227 -47.62 5.15 4.98
N ALA A 228 -47.75 5.71 6.19
CA ALA A 228 -46.62 6.24 6.92
C ALA A 228 -45.64 5.12 7.31
N ILE A 229 -44.35 5.36 7.10
CA ILE A 229 -43.27 4.45 7.44
C ILE A 229 -42.51 5.03 8.63
N THR A 230 -42.69 4.43 9.78
CA THR A 230 -42.15 4.94 11.06
C THR A 230 -41.06 4.05 11.67
N ASP A 231 -40.79 2.88 11.08
CA ASP A 231 -39.79 1.92 11.53
C ASP A 231 -38.38 2.27 11.10
N GLY A 232 -38.23 3.12 10.10
CA GLY A 232 -36.93 3.52 9.52
C GLY A 232 -36.40 2.51 8.52
N GLU A 233 -37.20 1.57 8.07
CA GLU A 233 -36.88 0.67 6.96
C GLU A 233 -37.63 1.10 5.70
N CYS A 234 -36.92 1.25 4.60
CA CYS A 234 -37.53 1.50 3.29
C CYS A 234 -36.91 0.61 2.22
N VAL A 235 -37.62 0.42 1.13
CA VAL A 235 -37.22 -0.48 0.06
C VAL A 235 -37.24 0.29 -1.26
N ILE A 236 -36.12 0.18 -1.99
CA ILE A 236 -36.04 0.66 -3.36
C ILE A 236 -36.46 -0.47 -4.28
N GLU A 237 -37.58 -0.28 -4.94
CA GLU A 237 -38.10 -1.22 -5.94
C GLU A 237 -37.73 -0.76 -7.35
N GLY A 238 -37.43 -1.74 -8.23
CA GLY A 238 -37.10 -1.47 -9.63
C GLY A 238 -36.97 -2.77 -10.41
N LYS A 239 -36.59 -2.67 -11.69
CA LYS A 239 -36.27 -3.85 -12.50
C LYS A 239 -34.79 -4.24 -12.26
N PHE A 240 -34.50 -4.67 -11.04
CA PHE A 240 -33.12 -5.04 -10.67
C PHE A 240 -32.87 -6.51 -10.94
N THR A 241 -31.67 -6.81 -11.49
CA THR A 241 -31.00 -8.10 -11.35
C THR A 241 -30.30 -8.13 -9.99
N TYR A 242 -29.84 -9.30 -9.54
CA TYR A 242 -29.05 -9.39 -8.31
C TYR A 242 -27.83 -8.47 -8.37
N ASP A 243 -27.09 -8.47 -9.50
CA ASP A 243 -25.86 -7.69 -9.68
C ASP A 243 -26.13 -6.18 -9.67
N SER A 244 -27.21 -5.72 -10.35
CA SER A 244 -27.55 -4.30 -10.35
C SER A 244 -28.08 -3.81 -9.00
N ALA A 245 -28.83 -4.64 -8.26
CA ALA A 245 -29.26 -4.33 -6.89
C ALA A 245 -28.06 -4.27 -5.94
N LYS A 246 -27.09 -5.20 -6.10
CA LYS A 246 -25.88 -5.23 -5.31
C LYS A 246 -25.01 -3.99 -5.59
N ALA A 247 -24.76 -3.66 -6.85
CA ALA A 247 -24.00 -2.45 -7.21
C ALA A 247 -24.64 -1.17 -6.62
N LEU A 248 -25.98 -1.07 -6.64
CA LEU A 248 -26.68 0.06 -6.03
C LEU A 248 -26.53 0.07 -4.49
N ALA A 249 -26.68 -1.09 -3.83
CA ALA A 249 -26.52 -1.19 -2.37
C ALA A 249 -25.08 -0.84 -1.96
N ASP A 250 -24.09 -1.30 -2.71
CA ASP A 250 -22.67 -1.03 -2.46
C ASP A 250 -22.38 0.49 -2.64
N LYS A 251 -22.91 1.13 -3.68
CA LYS A 251 -22.80 2.60 -3.88
C LYS A 251 -23.43 3.39 -2.73
N ILE A 252 -24.58 2.94 -2.23
CA ILE A 252 -25.25 3.59 -1.10
C ILE A 252 -24.45 3.41 0.20
N ASN A 253 -23.93 2.19 0.44
CA ASN A 253 -23.13 1.90 1.63
C ASN A 253 -21.77 2.61 1.60
N ALA A 254 -21.21 2.85 0.42
CA ALA A 254 -20.01 3.64 0.26
C ALA A 254 -20.16 5.09 0.75
N GLY A 255 -21.41 5.53 0.90
CA GLY A 255 -21.74 6.86 1.40
C GLY A 255 -21.52 7.97 0.37
N SER A 256 -21.96 9.15 0.70
CA SER A 256 -21.65 10.36 -0.05
C SER A 256 -20.36 10.98 0.47
N ILE A 257 -19.49 11.40 -0.43
CA ILE A 257 -18.37 12.27 -0.07
C ILE A 257 -18.96 13.60 0.42
N PRO A 258 -18.47 14.16 1.54
CA PRO A 258 -19.06 15.36 2.13
C PRO A 258 -18.94 16.61 1.26
N PHE A 259 -18.13 16.59 0.21
CA PHE A 259 -17.92 17.65 -0.78
C PHE A 259 -17.69 17.05 -2.16
N ASP A 260 -17.86 17.85 -3.19
CA ASP A 260 -17.58 17.42 -4.57
C ASP A 260 -16.08 17.29 -4.78
N LEU A 261 -15.65 16.21 -5.43
CA LEU A 261 -14.25 15.96 -5.77
C LEU A 261 -14.01 16.31 -7.25
N LYS A 262 -12.89 16.97 -7.49
CA LYS A 262 -12.37 17.23 -8.83
C LYS A 262 -11.07 16.46 -9.03
N THR A 263 -11.00 15.72 -10.11
CA THR A 263 -9.73 15.10 -10.54
C THR A 263 -8.78 16.17 -11.05
N THR A 264 -7.65 16.35 -10.38
CA THR A 264 -6.66 17.38 -10.73
C THR A 264 -5.54 16.82 -11.58
N SER A 265 -5.20 15.55 -11.37
CA SER A 265 -4.14 14.87 -12.12
C SER A 265 -4.45 13.39 -12.21
N THR A 266 -4.28 12.83 -13.39
CA THR A 266 -4.33 11.39 -13.63
C THR A 266 -3.09 11.00 -14.40
N ASN A 267 -2.34 10.03 -13.87
CA ASN A 267 -1.20 9.43 -14.53
C ASN A 267 -1.44 7.93 -14.70
N ILE A 268 -1.53 7.50 -15.94
CA ILE A 268 -1.79 6.12 -16.31
C ILE A 268 -0.50 5.52 -16.87
N ILE A 269 0.00 4.47 -16.24
CA ILE A 269 1.22 3.77 -16.62
C ILE A 269 0.81 2.41 -17.21
N SER A 270 1.15 2.17 -18.48
CA SER A 270 0.85 0.89 -19.10
C SER A 270 1.73 -0.23 -18.53
N PRO A 271 1.22 -1.46 -18.35
CA PRO A 271 1.98 -2.60 -17.85
C PRO A 271 3.23 -2.91 -18.67
N THR A 272 3.15 -2.77 -19.99
CA THR A 272 4.27 -3.07 -20.91
C THR A 272 5.47 -2.14 -20.70
N LEU A 273 5.23 -0.87 -20.38
CA LEU A 273 6.29 0.11 -20.11
C LEU A 273 6.97 -0.20 -18.77
N GLY A 274 6.19 -0.49 -17.74
CA GLY A 274 6.69 -0.81 -16.41
C GLY A 274 7.50 -2.11 -16.38
N GLU A 275 7.02 -3.17 -17.03
CA GLU A 275 7.73 -4.44 -17.11
C GLU A 275 9.06 -4.32 -17.87
N GLY A 276 9.08 -3.55 -18.95
CA GLY A 276 10.31 -3.24 -19.67
C GLY A 276 11.32 -2.51 -18.80
N ALA A 277 10.89 -1.53 -18.02
CA ALA A 277 11.75 -0.79 -17.10
C ALA A 277 12.28 -1.70 -15.97
N LYS A 278 11.42 -2.56 -15.38
CA LYS A 278 11.83 -3.56 -14.38
C LYS A 278 12.94 -4.46 -14.91
N ASN A 279 12.72 -5.07 -16.07
CA ASN A 279 13.68 -6.01 -16.64
C ASN A 279 15.03 -5.34 -16.95
N ALA A 280 15.00 -4.11 -17.47
CA ALA A 280 16.21 -3.32 -17.72
C ALA A 280 16.96 -3.00 -16.42
N MET A 281 16.26 -2.60 -15.35
CA MET A 281 16.88 -2.26 -14.06
C MET A 281 17.43 -3.49 -13.34
N VAL A 282 16.72 -4.61 -13.35
CA VAL A 282 17.22 -5.88 -12.77
C VAL A 282 18.48 -6.34 -13.50
N LEU A 283 18.46 -6.30 -14.85
CA LEU A 283 19.65 -6.65 -15.65
C LEU A 283 20.83 -5.71 -15.35
N ALA A 284 20.58 -4.39 -15.28
CA ALA A 284 21.60 -3.41 -14.92
C ALA A 284 22.17 -3.66 -13.52
N GLY A 285 21.33 -4.00 -12.56
CA GLY A 285 21.74 -4.36 -11.19
C GLY A 285 22.63 -5.61 -11.16
N ILE A 286 22.29 -6.66 -11.91
CA ILE A 286 23.10 -7.87 -12.03
C ILE A 286 24.47 -7.56 -12.66
N ILE A 287 24.48 -6.81 -13.75
CA ILE A 287 25.73 -6.40 -14.43
C ILE A 287 26.60 -5.58 -13.46
N ALA A 288 26.01 -4.59 -12.79
CA ALA A 288 26.73 -3.77 -11.82
C ALA A 288 27.30 -4.62 -10.69
N PHE A 289 26.53 -5.56 -10.14
CA PHE A 289 27.02 -6.47 -9.11
C PHE A 289 28.21 -7.33 -9.58
N ILE A 290 28.12 -7.90 -10.78
CA ILE A 290 29.23 -8.72 -11.37
C ILE A 290 30.48 -7.86 -11.54
N VAL A 291 30.35 -6.66 -12.09
CA VAL A 291 31.50 -5.76 -12.31
C VAL A 291 32.14 -5.38 -10.97
N ILE A 292 31.35 -5.03 -9.96
CA ILE A 292 31.82 -4.67 -8.63
C ILE A 292 32.52 -5.89 -7.96
N ALA A 293 31.89 -7.05 -7.99
CA ALA A 293 32.46 -8.26 -7.40
C ALA A 293 33.82 -8.64 -8.07
N ALA A 294 33.84 -8.59 -9.41
CA ALA A 294 35.08 -8.84 -10.16
C ALA A 294 36.18 -7.83 -9.80
N TYR A 295 35.85 -6.53 -9.74
CA TYR A 295 36.78 -5.48 -9.36
C TYR A 295 37.38 -5.71 -7.97
N ILE A 296 36.54 -6.00 -6.97
CA ILE A 296 36.99 -6.25 -5.60
C ILE A 296 37.86 -7.53 -5.51
N ILE A 297 37.47 -8.59 -6.22
CA ILE A 297 38.26 -9.85 -6.24
C ILE A 297 39.61 -9.64 -6.89
N ILE A 298 39.71 -8.89 -7.97
CA ILE A 298 40.99 -8.60 -8.65
C ILE A 298 41.93 -7.82 -7.74
N ILE A 299 41.45 -6.78 -7.07
CA ILE A 299 42.25 -5.86 -6.25
C ILE A 299 42.62 -6.52 -4.91
N TYR A 300 41.64 -7.10 -4.22
CA TYR A 300 41.81 -7.57 -2.85
C TYR A 300 41.99 -9.12 -2.77
N LYS A 301 41.88 -9.84 -3.87
CA LYS A 301 42.03 -11.30 -3.94
C LYS A 301 41.10 -12.01 -2.95
N LEU A 302 41.68 -12.79 -1.99
CA LEU A 302 40.89 -13.58 -1.03
C LEU A 302 39.95 -12.71 -0.15
N PRO A 303 40.37 -11.59 0.45
CA PRO A 303 39.46 -10.67 1.13
C PRO A 303 38.32 -10.17 0.22
N GLY A 304 38.59 -9.89 -1.06
CA GLY A 304 37.62 -9.49 -2.03
C GLY A 304 36.55 -10.56 -2.33
N PHE A 305 36.98 -11.82 -2.40
CA PHE A 305 36.07 -12.97 -2.54
C PHE A 305 35.13 -13.11 -1.33
N VAL A 306 35.66 -12.98 -0.12
CA VAL A 306 34.85 -13.03 1.11
C VAL A 306 33.89 -11.83 1.17
N ALA A 307 34.33 -10.64 0.78
CA ALA A 307 33.47 -9.43 0.68
C ALA A 307 32.34 -9.63 -0.32
N SER A 308 32.60 -10.27 -1.46
CA SER A 308 31.55 -10.57 -2.46
C SER A 308 30.50 -11.52 -1.91
N ILE A 309 30.84 -12.50 -1.09
CA ILE A 309 29.88 -13.38 -0.40
C ILE A 309 29.04 -12.58 0.60
N ALA A 310 29.66 -11.68 1.35
CA ALA A 310 28.94 -10.81 2.28
C ALA A 310 27.93 -9.90 1.54
N LEU A 311 28.29 -9.36 0.36
CA LEU A 311 27.40 -8.58 -0.49
C LEU A 311 26.22 -9.41 -1.02
N ILE A 312 26.43 -10.67 -1.39
CA ILE A 312 25.33 -11.58 -1.74
C ILE A 312 24.36 -11.71 -0.55
N GLY A 313 24.90 -11.95 0.65
CA GLY A 313 24.09 -12.01 1.87
C GLY A 313 23.29 -10.72 2.13
N GLN A 314 23.87 -9.55 1.86
CA GLN A 314 23.20 -8.25 1.97
C GLN A 314 22.05 -8.14 0.98
N VAL A 315 22.24 -8.50 -0.29
CA VAL A 315 21.18 -8.47 -1.31
C VAL A 315 20.03 -9.40 -0.94
N ILE A 316 20.38 -10.65 -0.53
CA ILE A 316 19.36 -11.62 -0.06
C ILE A 316 18.59 -11.06 1.14
N GLY A 317 19.27 -10.46 2.11
CA GLY A 317 18.65 -9.83 3.27
C GLY A 317 17.72 -8.68 2.90
N SER A 318 18.10 -7.84 1.93
CA SER A 318 17.26 -6.75 1.42
C SER A 318 15.99 -7.30 0.75
N ILE A 319 16.12 -8.34 -0.08
CA ILE A 319 14.97 -8.99 -0.72
C ILE A 319 14.07 -9.63 0.36
N ALA A 320 14.62 -10.32 1.36
CA ALA A 320 13.86 -10.92 2.45
C ALA A 320 13.04 -9.86 3.24
N CYS A 321 13.60 -8.68 3.47
CA CYS A 321 12.85 -7.58 4.10
C CYS A 321 11.70 -7.10 3.21
N ILE A 322 11.91 -6.98 1.90
CA ILE A 322 10.89 -6.49 0.95
C ILE A 322 9.74 -7.49 0.82
N THR A 323 10.04 -8.78 0.74
CA THR A 323 9.01 -9.82 0.63
C THR A 323 8.16 -9.98 1.88
N GLY A 324 8.64 -9.48 3.05
CA GLY A 324 8.00 -9.75 4.34
C GLY A 324 8.29 -11.16 4.86
N PHE A 325 9.46 -11.71 4.52
CA PHE A 325 9.94 -13.03 4.94
C PHE A 325 9.84 -13.28 6.46
N PHE A 326 10.07 -12.23 7.26
CA PHE A 326 10.12 -12.35 8.72
C PHE A 326 8.74 -12.37 9.40
N GLY A 327 7.63 -12.32 8.66
CA GLY A 327 6.26 -12.39 9.20
C GLY A 327 5.81 -11.27 10.14
N ASN A 328 6.75 -10.67 10.87
CA ASN A 328 6.51 -9.52 11.76
C ASN A 328 6.65 -8.16 11.04
N ILE A 329 7.09 -8.18 9.81
CA ILE A 329 7.28 -7.01 8.95
C ILE A 329 6.39 -7.22 7.75
N ASP A 330 5.47 -6.28 7.52
CA ASP A 330 4.63 -6.31 6.33
C ASP A 330 5.49 -6.20 5.06
N SER A 331 5.05 -6.86 3.98
CA SER A 331 5.73 -6.76 2.69
C SER A 331 5.67 -5.34 2.16
N PHE A 332 6.80 -4.83 1.68
CA PHE A 332 6.86 -3.51 1.04
C PHE A 332 6.53 -3.61 -0.43
N THR A 333 5.87 -2.59 -0.95
CA THR A 333 5.64 -2.44 -2.39
C THR A 333 6.95 -2.02 -3.07
N LEU A 334 7.47 -2.84 -3.98
CA LEU A 334 8.72 -2.58 -4.69
C LEU A 334 8.46 -1.74 -5.95
N THR A 335 8.98 -0.54 -5.93
CA THR A 335 8.90 0.45 -7.02
C THR A 335 10.21 0.57 -7.78
N ILE A 336 10.22 1.23 -8.95
CA ILE A 336 11.45 1.53 -9.70
C ILE A 336 12.49 2.28 -8.83
N PRO A 337 12.14 3.34 -8.08
CA PRO A 337 13.04 3.95 -7.11
C PRO A 337 13.52 2.98 -6.02
N GLY A 338 12.67 2.05 -5.60
CA GLY A 338 13.03 1.00 -4.63
C GLY A 338 14.14 0.09 -5.16
N ILE A 339 14.05 -0.35 -6.42
CA ILE A 339 15.12 -1.13 -7.08
C ILE A 339 16.42 -0.32 -7.14
N ALA A 340 16.35 0.95 -7.51
CA ALA A 340 17.52 1.84 -7.51
C ALA A 340 18.13 1.97 -6.11
N GLY A 341 17.30 2.00 -5.05
CA GLY A 341 17.74 1.99 -3.65
C GLY A 341 18.49 0.71 -3.27
N ILE A 342 18.05 -0.45 -3.75
CA ILE A 342 18.78 -1.71 -3.55
C ILE A 342 20.17 -1.64 -4.20
N ILE A 343 20.25 -1.17 -5.44
CA ILE A 343 21.53 -1.02 -6.17
C ILE A 343 22.45 -0.06 -5.43
N LEU A 344 21.93 1.06 -4.93
CA LEU A 344 22.71 2.00 -4.11
C LEU A 344 23.19 1.38 -2.81
N SER A 345 22.36 0.57 -2.16
CA SER A 345 22.72 -0.16 -0.93
C SER A 345 23.89 -1.13 -1.15
N ILE A 346 23.96 -1.77 -2.31
CA ILE A 346 25.12 -2.61 -2.70
C ILE A 346 26.40 -1.75 -2.71
N GLY A 347 26.36 -0.56 -3.31
CA GLY A 347 27.49 0.37 -3.32
C GLY A 347 27.97 0.73 -1.91
N MET A 348 27.06 1.08 -1.01
CA MET A 348 27.41 1.39 0.39
C MET A 348 27.98 0.18 1.13
N GLY A 349 27.48 -1.03 0.86
CA GLY A 349 28.02 -2.27 1.44
C GLY A 349 29.45 -2.57 0.96
N VAL A 350 29.75 -2.23 -0.29
CA VAL A 350 31.11 -2.32 -0.85
C VAL A 350 32.07 -1.39 -0.11
N ASP A 351 31.70 -0.13 0.11
CA ASP A 351 32.54 0.85 0.78
C ASP A 351 33.00 0.37 2.16
N ALA A 352 32.10 -0.18 2.95
CA ALA A 352 32.44 -0.73 4.27
C ALA A 352 33.48 -1.86 4.20
N ASN A 353 33.34 -2.76 3.22
CA ASN A 353 34.26 -3.87 3.01
C ASN A 353 35.63 -3.41 2.46
N VAL A 354 35.63 -2.45 1.53
CA VAL A 354 36.82 -1.87 0.93
C VAL A 354 37.65 -1.11 1.97
N ILE A 355 37.03 -0.24 2.78
CA ILE A 355 37.68 0.51 3.85
C ILE A 355 38.38 -0.47 4.83
N THR A 356 37.66 -1.53 5.21
CA THR A 356 38.22 -2.54 6.10
C THR A 356 39.43 -3.26 5.45
N ALA A 357 39.31 -3.65 4.19
CA ALA A 357 40.42 -4.33 3.47
C ALA A 357 41.64 -3.43 3.28
N GLU A 358 41.48 -2.15 2.95
CA GLU A 358 42.58 -1.21 2.83
C GLU A 358 43.27 -0.96 4.17
N ARG A 359 42.53 -0.83 5.27
CA ARG A 359 43.12 -0.68 6.60
C ARG A 359 43.91 -1.91 7.01
N ILE A 360 43.43 -3.13 6.72
CA ILE A 360 44.20 -4.35 6.96
C ILE A 360 45.48 -4.35 6.13
N LYS A 361 45.43 -3.93 4.87
CA LYS A 361 46.60 -3.87 3.97
C LYS A 361 47.63 -2.82 4.43
N GLU A 362 47.17 -1.63 4.86
CA GLU A 362 48.07 -0.63 5.47
C GLU A 362 48.80 -1.16 6.70
N GLU A 363 48.09 -1.84 7.60
CA GLU A 363 48.70 -2.39 8.81
C GLU A 363 49.66 -3.53 8.53
N LEU A 364 49.41 -4.34 7.49
CA LEU A 364 50.38 -5.35 6.98
C LEU A 364 51.62 -4.69 6.41
N ASN A 365 51.47 -3.62 5.63
CA ASN A 365 52.61 -2.90 5.05
C ASN A 365 53.43 -2.19 6.14
N ASN A 366 52.83 -1.83 7.26
CA ASN A 366 53.52 -1.30 8.45
C ASN A 366 54.25 -2.39 9.26
N GLY A 367 54.36 -3.62 8.74
CA GLY A 367 55.13 -4.71 9.34
C GLY A 367 54.40 -5.47 10.46
N LYS A 368 53.11 -5.29 10.64
CA LYS A 368 52.33 -6.04 11.64
C LYS A 368 52.03 -7.46 11.18
N THR A 369 51.86 -8.35 12.13
CA THR A 369 51.43 -9.71 11.84
C THR A 369 49.98 -9.69 11.28
N LEU A 370 49.63 -10.68 10.46
CA LEU A 370 48.31 -10.80 9.87
C LEU A 370 47.16 -10.69 10.90
N ASN A 371 47.30 -11.33 12.06
CA ASN A 371 46.31 -11.27 13.12
C ASN A 371 46.22 -9.86 13.72
N GLY A 372 47.33 -9.16 13.94
CA GLY A 372 47.36 -7.79 14.45
C GLY A 372 46.83 -6.79 13.43
N ALA A 373 47.11 -6.96 12.15
CA ALA A 373 46.58 -6.14 11.07
C ALA A 373 45.07 -6.29 10.92
N ILE A 374 44.53 -7.49 11.02
CA ILE A 374 43.08 -7.74 11.01
C ILE A 374 42.42 -7.07 12.21
N GLU A 375 42.96 -7.26 13.43
CA GLU A 375 42.38 -6.68 14.65
C GLU A 375 42.31 -5.15 14.59
N LEU A 376 43.41 -4.52 14.15
CA LEU A 376 43.48 -3.05 14.04
C LEU A 376 42.66 -2.52 12.86
N GLY A 377 42.68 -3.18 11.72
CA GLY A 377 41.90 -2.81 10.55
C GLY A 377 40.41 -2.78 10.84
N TYR A 378 39.86 -3.79 11.51
CA TYR A 378 38.46 -3.80 11.95
C TYR A 378 38.18 -2.71 13.00
N LYS A 379 39.05 -2.52 13.98
CA LYS A 379 38.86 -1.50 15.02
C LYS A 379 38.84 -0.08 14.44
N LEU A 380 39.75 0.22 13.51
CA LEU A 380 39.85 1.53 12.87
C LEU A 380 38.70 1.78 11.87
N SER A 381 38.29 0.73 11.14
CA SER A 381 37.13 0.81 10.23
C SER A 381 35.84 1.13 10.98
N LEU A 382 35.57 0.46 12.11
CA LEU A 382 34.38 0.74 12.94
C LEU A 382 34.37 2.17 13.50
N ILE A 383 35.53 2.72 13.88
CA ILE A 383 35.62 4.11 14.38
C ILE A 383 35.29 5.10 13.25
N HIS A 384 35.76 4.86 12.03
CA HIS A 384 35.50 5.75 10.89
C HIS A 384 34.08 5.66 10.35
N ILE A 385 33.41 4.51 10.45
CA ILE A 385 32.00 4.35 10.06
C ILE A 385 31.06 4.97 11.10
N SER A 386 31.42 4.90 12.40
CA SER A 386 30.56 5.38 13.48
C SER A 386 30.80 6.85 13.90
N GLU A 387 31.85 7.51 13.44
CA GLU A 387 32.20 8.89 13.83
C GLU A 387 32.31 9.93 12.69
N PRO A 388 31.52 9.95 11.62
CA PRO A 388 31.59 11.07 10.67
C PRO A 388 31.05 12.39 11.24
N THR A 389 30.31 12.36 12.36
CA THR A 389 29.54 13.51 12.87
C THR A 389 30.22 14.32 13.98
N ARG A 390 31.34 13.87 14.55
CA ARG A 390 31.96 14.58 15.70
C ARG A 390 33.02 15.64 15.35
N ARG A 391 33.35 15.84 14.06
CA ARG A 391 34.36 16.82 13.64
C ARG A 391 33.81 18.09 12.95
N VAL A 392 32.53 18.33 12.97
CA VAL A 392 31.93 19.59 12.45
C VAL A 392 31.21 20.34 13.55
N VAL A 393 31.86 20.50 14.70
CA VAL A 393 31.51 21.55 15.67
C VAL A 393 32.83 22.08 16.26
N ILE A 394 33.44 22.99 15.54
CA ILE A 394 34.27 24.07 16.06
C ILE A 394 33.84 25.32 15.31
#